data_98c059dfd96a546c2541fa288f42eb5b
#
_entry.id   98c059dfd96a546c2541fa288f42eb5b
#
_cell.length_a   1.000
_cell.length_b   1.000
_cell.length_c   1.000
_cell.angle_alpha   90.00
_cell.angle_beta   90.00
_cell.angle_gamma   90.00
#
_symmetry.space_group_name_H-M   'P 1'
#
loop_
_entity.id
_entity.type
_entity.pdbx_description
1 polymer ?
#
loop_
_entity_poly.entity_id
_entity_poly.type
_entity_poly.pdbx_seq_one_letter_code
_entity_poly.pdbx_strand_id
1 'polypeptide(L)'
;IQIGYAESSPQKMTKPRLGHLTKSNLPPLKHLKEYKVDSTNSLSIAQKITVDSFEVGQNVSISGTTIGKGFAGTVKRYNFTRGPMTHGSKNHREPGSIGQGSTPAKVHKGKKMAGRLGGKKTTIKNLEVIYINSKDNLLVVKGSVPGKSGNLLSIS
;
A
#
# COMPACT_ATOMS: atom_id res chain seq x y z
N ILE A 1 -12.57 13.18 6.46
CA ILE A 1 -12.45 13.94 5.21
C ILE A 1 -12.32 13.00 4.01
N GLN A 2 -12.79 13.45 2.84
CA GLN A 2 -12.57 12.74 1.58
C GLN A 2 -11.59 13.54 0.72
N ILE A 3 -10.56 12.90 0.22
CA ILE A 3 -9.56 13.50 -0.66
C ILE A 3 -9.70 12.89 -2.06
N GLY A 4 -9.73 13.74 -3.06
CA GLY A 4 -9.77 13.36 -4.47
C GLY A 4 -8.43 13.61 -5.17
N TYR A 5 -8.07 12.73 -6.11
CA TYR A 5 -6.83 12.82 -6.88
C TYR A 5 -7.01 12.39 -8.33
N ALA A 6 -6.24 13.01 -9.22
CA ALA A 6 -6.19 12.84 -10.67
C ALA A 6 -7.53 13.17 -11.36
N GLU A 7 -7.54 14.25 -12.10
CA GLU A 7 -8.69 14.62 -12.95
C GLU A 7 -8.90 13.56 -14.05
N SER A 8 -10.15 13.36 -14.40
CA SER A 8 -10.57 12.37 -15.40
C SER A 8 -11.64 12.96 -16.31
N SER A 9 -11.79 12.42 -17.51
CA SER A 9 -12.90 12.78 -18.38
C SER A 9 -14.23 12.32 -17.77
N PRO A 10 -15.30 13.15 -17.81
CA PRO A 10 -16.63 12.79 -17.32
C PRO A 10 -17.17 11.48 -17.90
N GLN A 11 -16.84 11.21 -19.17
CA GLN A 11 -17.26 9.99 -19.88
C GLN A 11 -16.69 8.69 -19.29
N LYS A 12 -15.56 8.77 -18.58
CA LYS A 12 -14.91 7.62 -17.93
C LYS A 12 -15.42 7.37 -16.51
N MET A 13 -16.38 8.14 -16.04
CA MET A 13 -16.94 8.04 -14.70
C MET A 13 -18.39 7.60 -14.71
N THR A 14 -18.81 6.90 -13.66
CA THR A 14 -20.22 6.53 -13.46
C THR A 14 -21.05 7.74 -13.03
N LYS A 15 -22.30 7.80 -13.45
CA LYS A 15 -23.24 8.90 -13.10
C LYS A 15 -23.33 9.19 -11.59
N PRO A 16 -23.40 8.18 -10.69
CA PRO A 16 -23.44 8.43 -9.24
C PRO A 16 -22.20 9.17 -8.73
N ARG A 17 -21.00 8.79 -9.22
CA ARG A 17 -19.74 9.44 -8.81
C ARG A 17 -19.65 10.88 -9.33
N LEU A 18 -20.11 11.11 -10.56
CA LEU A 18 -20.21 12.47 -11.10
C LEU A 18 -21.16 13.31 -10.26
N GLY A 19 -22.36 12.83 -9.96
CA GLY A 19 -23.33 13.55 -9.11
C GLY A 19 -22.79 13.89 -7.73
N HIS A 20 -22.03 12.97 -7.12
CA HIS A 20 -21.37 13.21 -5.84
C HIS A 20 -20.37 14.38 -5.91
N LEU A 21 -19.53 14.43 -6.93
CA LEU A 21 -18.54 15.50 -7.11
C LEU A 21 -19.16 16.81 -7.53
N THR A 22 -20.15 16.78 -8.42
CA THR A 22 -20.88 17.97 -8.89
C THR A 22 -21.60 18.68 -7.74
N LYS A 23 -22.15 17.94 -6.77
CA LYS A 23 -22.77 18.53 -5.57
C LYS A 23 -21.82 19.46 -4.80
N SER A 24 -20.52 19.20 -4.86
CA SER A 24 -19.48 19.99 -4.20
C SER A 24 -18.71 20.90 -5.17
N ASN A 25 -19.21 21.12 -6.39
CA ASN A 25 -18.57 21.89 -7.45
C ASN A 25 -17.13 21.46 -7.75
N LEU A 26 -16.86 20.14 -7.65
CA LEU A 26 -15.54 19.57 -7.93
C LEU A 26 -15.46 19.00 -9.34
N PRO A 27 -14.26 19.05 -9.98
CA PRO A 27 -14.03 18.37 -11.24
C PRO A 27 -14.14 16.85 -11.10
N PRO A 28 -14.31 16.11 -12.20
CA PRO A 28 -14.32 14.65 -12.17
C PRO A 28 -12.97 14.10 -11.70
N LEU A 29 -12.92 13.45 -10.54
CA LEU A 29 -11.70 12.90 -9.92
C LEU A 29 -11.69 11.38 -9.96
N LYS A 30 -10.60 10.83 -10.49
CA LYS A 30 -10.44 9.37 -10.68
C LYS A 30 -10.38 8.59 -9.37
N HIS A 31 -9.66 9.11 -8.40
CA HIS A 31 -9.45 8.47 -7.10
C HIS A 31 -10.09 9.31 -6.00
N LEU A 32 -10.93 8.66 -5.20
CA LEU A 32 -11.52 9.24 -3.99
C LEU A 32 -11.17 8.34 -2.83
N LYS A 33 -10.67 8.92 -1.73
CA LYS A 33 -10.29 8.17 -0.54
C LYS A 33 -10.62 8.96 0.72
N GLU A 34 -11.17 8.26 1.69
CA GLU A 34 -11.55 8.83 2.97
C GLU A 34 -10.44 8.63 4.01
N TYR A 35 -10.26 9.64 4.85
CA TYR A 35 -9.33 9.65 5.97
C TYR A 35 -10.05 10.15 7.22
N LYS A 36 -9.79 9.49 8.34
CA LYS A 36 -10.21 9.99 9.65
C LYS A 36 -9.27 11.10 10.09
N VAL A 37 -9.82 12.18 10.59
CA VAL A 37 -9.10 13.31 11.19
C VAL A 37 -9.77 13.66 12.51
N ASP A 38 -9.01 14.18 13.45
CA ASP A 38 -9.51 14.54 14.79
C ASP A 38 -10.41 15.78 14.76
N SER A 39 -10.10 16.75 13.88
CA SER A 39 -10.93 17.93 13.66
C SER A 39 -10.93 18.36 12.21
N THR A 40 -12.02 19.00 11.79
CA THR A 40 -12.19 19.54 10.42
C THR A 40 -12.20 21.07 10.38
N ASN A 41 -11.95 21.75 11.50
CA ASN A 41 -12.15 23.19 11.65
C ASN A 41 -11.25 24.04 10.73
N SER A 42 -10.11 23.50 10.31
CA SER A 42 -9.15 24.17 9.40
C SER A 42 -9.33 23.79 7.92
N LEU A 43 -10.33 22.93 7.61
CA LEU A 43 -10.51 22.39 6.27
C LEU A 43 -11.81 22.90 5.65
N SER A 44 -11.73 23.33 4.40
CA SER A 44 -12.88 23.75 3.60
C SER A 44 -13.18 22.76 2.49
N ILE A 45 -14.44 22.72 2.05
CA ILE A 45 -14.85 21.93 0.87
C ILE A 45 -14.17 22.50 -0.36
N ALA A 46 -13.71 21.65 -1.27
CA ALA A 46 -12.98 22.00 -2.49
C ALA A 46 -11.59 22.62 -2.26
N GLN A 47 -11.04 22.54 -1.04
CA GLN A 47 -9.68 22.97 -0.77
C GLN A 47 -8.68 22.13 -1.56
N LYS A 48 -7.73 22.78 -2.24
CA LYS A 48 -6.65 22.14 -2.97
C LYS A 48 -5.46 21.94 -2.03
N ILE A 49 -4.99 20.69 -1.90
CA ILE A 49 -3.80 20.32 -1.14
C ILE A 49 -2.66 20.12 -2.13
N THR A 50 -1.57 20.84 -1.93
CA THR A 50 -0.35 20.79 -2.76
C THR A 50 0.82 20.24 -1.95
N VAL A 51 1.95 20.03 -2.60
CA VAL A 51 3.18 19.55 -1.94
C VAL A 51 3.76 20.57 -0.96
N ASP A 52 3.33 21.83 -1.01
CA ASP A 52 3.76 22.90 -0.10
C ASP A 52 3.37 22.67 1.37
N SER A 53 2.48 21.71 1.62
CA SER A 53 2.12 21.28 2.98
C SER A 53 3.20 20.44 3.67
N PHE A 54 4.26 20.06 2.96
CA PHE A 54 5.39 19.29 3.47
C PHE A 54 6.65 20.16 3.55
N GLU A 55 7.57 19.80 4.44
CA GLU A 55 8.84 20.48 4.63
C GLU A 55 10.01 19.54 4.30
N VAL A 56 11.11 20.10 3.76
CA VAL A 56 12.35 19.34 3.52
C VAL A 56 12.95 18.92 4.86
N GLY A 57 13.36 17.66 4.98
CA GLY A 57 13.85 17.07 6.24
C GLY A 57 12.74 16.48 7.12
N GLN A 58 11.47 16.69 6.80
CA GLN A 58 10.34 16.07 7.51
C GLN A 58 10.33 14.56 7.30
N ASN A 59 9.99 13.82 8.36
CA ASN A 59 9.73 12.38 8.28
C ASN A 59 8.26 12.11 7.98
N VAL A 60 7.99 11.36 6.91
CA VAL A 60 6.65 11.00 6.47
C VAL A 60 6.41 9.49 6.48
N SER A 61 5.16 9.10 6.59
CA SER A 61 4.71 7.71 6.44
C SER A 61 4.01 7.53 5.09
N ILE A 62 4.44 6.54 4.31
CA ILE A 62 3.90 6.29 2.97
C ILE A 62 3.20 4.95 2.92
N SER A 63 1.92 4.97 2.57
CA SER A 63 1.09 3.79 2.39
C SER A 63 0.78 3.54 0.92
N GLY A 64 0.92 2.31 0.48
CA GLY A 64 0.58 1.90 -0.89
C GLY A 64 0.30 0.41 -0.99
N THR A 65 -0.13 -0.02 -2.16
CA THR A 65 -0.36 -1.44 -2.45
C THR A 65 0.90 -2.05 -3.04
N THR A 66 1.45 -3.06 -2.39
CA THR A 66 2.65 -3.76 -2.86
C THR A 66 2.40 -4.53 -4.16
N ILE A 67 3.47 -4.78 -4.92
CA ILE A 67 3.40 -5.59 -6.15
C ILE A 67 2.90 -6.99 -5.79
N GLY A 68 1.85 -7.45 -6.47
CA GLY A 68 1.33 -8.80 -6.33
C GLY A 68 2.26 -9.83 -6.97
N LYS A 69 2.56 -10.92 -6.25
CA LYS A 69 3.41 -12.03 -6.71
C LYS A 69 2.63 -13.35 -6.79
N GLY A 70 1.30 -13.28 -6.74
CA GLY A 70 0.41 -14.44 -6.79
C GLY A 70 0.54 -15.35 -5.58
N PHE A 71 0.21 -16.62 -5.73
CA PHE A 71 0.41 -17.67 -4.73
C PHE A 71 1.90 -18.04 -4.67
N ALA A 72 2.51 -17.99 -3.51
CA ALA A 72 3.93 -18.25 -3.31
C ALA A 72 4.15 -19.30 -2.22
N GLY A 73 5.09 -20.21 -2.45
CA GLY A 73 5.55 -21.19 -1.47
C GLY A 73 6.36 -20.56 -0.35
N THR A 74 6.65 -21.34 0.68
CA THR A 74 7.32 -20.88 1.91
C THR A 74 8.74 -20.38 1.67
N VAL A 75 9.46 -20.94 0.70
CA VAL A 75 10.81 -20.46 0.32
C VAL A 75 10.76 -19.03 -0.19
N LYS A 76 9.85 -18.71 -1.14
CA LYS A 76 9.71 -17.36 -1.70
C LYS A 76 9.06 -16.38 -0.74
N ARG A 77 8.07 -16.85 0.06
CA ARG A 77 7.25 -15.98 0.91
C ARG A 77 7.91 -15.61 2.22
N TYR A 78 8.71 -16.52 2.78
CA TYR A 78 9.29 -16.38 4.12
C TYR A 78 10.79 -16.69 4.18
N ASN A 79 11.43 -16.89 3.03
CA ASN A 79 12.86 -17.22 2.93
C ASN A 79 13.22 -18.52 3.68
N PHE A 80 12.37 -19.53 3.62
CA PHE A 80 12.69 -20.84 4.20
C PHE A 80 13.86 -21.47 3.44
N THR A 81 14.72 -22.15 4.16
CA THR A 81 15.82 -22.93 3.60
C THR A 81 15.26 -24.10 2.78
N ARG A 82 15.91 -24.40 1.68
CA ARG A 82 15.63 -25.61 0.90
C ARG A 82 16.18 -26.84 1.61
N GLY A 83 15.53 -27.98 1.44
CA GLY A 83 16.07 -29.28 1.86
C GLY A 83 17.26 -29.71 1.00
N PRO A 84 17.92 -30.83 1.36
CA PRO A 84 19.03 -31.39 0.59
C PRO A 84 18.60 -31.73 -0.85
N MET A 85 19.48 -31.44 -1.83
CA MET A 85 19.21 -31.73 -3.25
C MET A 85 19.76 -33.08 -3.71
N THR A 86 20.57 -33.71 -2.87
CA THR A 86 21.24 -34.99 -3.11
C THR A 86 20.97 -35.95 -1.95
N HIS A 87 21.70 -37.08 -1.87
CA HIS A 87 21.58 -38.08 -0.82
C HIS A 87 20.18 -38.73 -0.69
N GLY A 88 19.45 -38.85 -1.81
CA GLY A 88 18.11 -39.45 -1.84
C GLY A 88 16.99 -38.65 -1.20
N SER A 89 17.24 -37.37 -0.86
CA SER A 89 16.19 -36.50 -0.32
C SER A 89 15.10 -36.26 -1.35
N LYS A 90 13.84 -36.39 -0.95
CA LYS A 90 12.65 -36.03 -1.73
C LYS A 90 12.03 -34.72 -1.29
N ASN A 91 12.53 -34.14 -0.17
CA ASN A 91 12.04 -32.89 0.41
C ASN A 91 12.94 -31.73 0.00
N HIS A 92 12.70 -31.12 -1.15
CA HIS A 92 13.52 -30.03 -1.70
C HIS A 92 13.01 -28.63 -1.32
N ARG A 93 11.69 -28.40 -1.45
CA ARG A 93 11.07 -27.07 -1.27
C ARG A 93 9.85 -27.09 -0.34
N GLU A 94 9.63 -28.17 0.35
CA GLU A 94 8.50 -28.34 1.26
C GLU A 94 8.68 -27.52 2.54
N PRO A 95 7.56 -27.15 3.21
CA PRO A 95 7.63 -26.34 4.43
C PRO A 95 8.21 -27.05 5.65
N GLY A 96 8.30 -28.41 5.61
CA GLY A 96 8.66 -29.22 6.75
C GLY A 96 7.52 -29.37 7.77
N SER A 97 7.84 -29.70 9.00
CA SER A 97 6.85 -29.87 10.06
C SER A 97 6.04 -28.61 10.34
N ILE A 98 4.72 -28.76 10.44
CA ILE A 98 3.79 -27.67 10.77
C ILE A 98 3.41 -27.63 12.25
N GLY A 99 3.83 -28.60 13.05
CA GLY A 99 3.59 -28.65 14.50
C GLY A 99 3.67 -30.08 15.06
N GLN A 100 3.41 -30.18 16.33
CA GLN A 100 3.31 -31.43 17.07
C GLN A 100 1.99 -32.15 16.75
N GLY A 101 1.93 -33.46 17.02
CA GLY A 101 0.76 -34.30 16.79
C GLY A 101 -0.31 -34.17 17.89
N SER A 102 -0.37 -35.15 18.79
CA SER A 102 -1.46 -35.30 19.78
C SER A 102 -1.61 -34.11 20.74
N THR A 103 -0.53 -33.48 21.12
CA THR A 103 -0.52 -32.28 21.96
C THR A 103 0.28 -31.19 21.24
N PRO A 104 -0.28 -30.07 20.86
CA PRO A 104 -1.62 -29.50 21.16
C PRO A 104 -2.76 -29.93 20.23
N ALA A 105 -2.62 -30.92 19.38
CA ALA A 105 -3.62 -31.43 18.43
C ALA A 105 -4.19 -30.36 17.46
N LYS A 106 -3.44 -29.28 17.23
CA LYS A 106 -3.82 -28.17 16.33
C LYS A 106 -2.58 -27.49 15.77
N VAL A 107 -2.74 -26.84 14.62
CA VAL A 107 -1.72 -25.93 14.09
C VAL A 107 -1.92 -24.55 14.71
N HIS A 108 -0.84 -23.97 15.25
CA HIS A 108 -0.91 -22.64 15.87
C HIS A 108 -1.26 -21.55 14.85
N LYS A 109 -2.03 -20.55 15.30
CA LYS A 109 -2.32 -19.35 14.52
C LYS A 109 -1.02 -18.65 14.13
N GLY A 110 -0.97 -18.09 12.92
CA GLY A 110 0.22 -17.38 12.43
C GLY A 110 1.34 -18.29 11.92
N LYS A 111 1.17 -19.62 11.87
CA LYS A 111 2.15 -20.52 11.27
C LYS A 111 2.42 -20.11 9.82
N LYS A 112 3.70 -19.97 9.46
CA LYS A 112 4.14 -19.56 8.13
C LYS A 112 3.88 -20.70 7.12
N MET A 113 2.95 -20.47 6.19
CA MET A 113 2.54 -21.40 5.15
C MET A 113 2.49 -20.72 3.80
N ALA A 114 2.44 -21.50 2.73
CA ALA A 114 2.21 -21.00 1.38
C ALA A 114 0.91 -20.16 1.30
N GLY A 115 0.87 -19.22 0.38
CA GLY A 115 -0.27 -18.36 0.19
C GLY A 115 0.04 -17.13 -0.66
N ARG A 116 -0.94 -16.23 -0.78
CA ARG A 116 -0.79 -15.00 -1.57
C ARG A 116 0.33 -14.11 -1.02
N LEU A 117 1.24 -13.70 -1.91
CA LEU A 117 2.33 -12.78 -1.62
C LEU A 117 2.09 -11.46 -2.37
N GLY A 118 2.25 -10.35 -1.66
CA GLY A 118 2.01 -9.01 -2.21
C GLY A 118 0.53 -8.69 -2.47
N GLY A 119 0.27 -7.59 -3.18
CA GLY A 119 -1.09 -7.10 -3.41
C GLY A 119 -1.80 -6.66 -2.13
N LYS A 120 -1.05 -6.33 -1.09
CA LYS A 120 -1.55 -5.86 0.20
C LYS A 120 -1.15 -4.41 0.44
N LYS A 121 -1.99 -3.66 1.14
CA LYS A 121 -1.62 -2.33 1.64
C LYS A 121 -0.51 -2.48 2.67
N THR A 122 0.58 -1.73 2.47
CA THR A 122 1.73 -1.68 3.38
C THR A 122 2.09 -0.22 3.61
N THR A 123 2.49 0.11 4.84
CA THR A 123 2.94 1.45 5.22
C THR A 123 4.40 1.37 5.60
N ILE A 124 5.21 2.23 4.99
CA ILE A 124 6.61 2.46 5.38
C ILE A 124 6.64 3.79 6.12
N LYS A 125 7.20 3.77 7.32
CA LYS A 125 7.27 4.93 8.22
C LYS A 125 8.68 5.54 8.18
N ASN A 126 8.78 6.79 8.63
CA ASN A 126 10.04 7.51 8.81
C ASN A 126 10.88 7.64 7.52
N LEU A 127 10.21 7.97 6.41
CA LEU A 127 10.89 8.34 5.18
C LEU A 127 11.13 9.84 5.18
N GLU A 128 12.40 10.25 5.04
CA GLU A 128 12.82 11.64 5.01
C GLU A 128 12.48 12.29 3.67
N VAL A 129 11.88 13.47 3.70
CA VAL A 129 11.64 14.30 2.51
C VAL A 129 12.93 15.02 2.14
N ILE A 130 13.47 14.75 0.96
CA ILE A 130 14.76 15.33 0.50
C ILE A 130 14.53 16.61 -0.29
N TYR A 131 13.50 16.64 -1.14
CA TYR A 131 13.29 17.75 -2.07
C TYR A 131 11.80 17.93 -2.39
N ILE A 132 11.40 19.20 -2.52
CA ILE A 132 10.04 19.61 -2.86
C ILE A 132 10.11 20.59 -4.02
N ASN A 133 9.30 20.37 -5.07
CA ASN A 133 9.11 21.31 -6.16
C ASN A 133 7.62 21.65 -6.30
N SER A 134 7.25 22.85 -5.88
CA SER A 134 5.88 23.34 -5.90
C SER A 134 5.33 23.54 -7.33
N LYS A 135 6.20 23.85 -8.30
CA LYS A 135 5.77 24.10 -9.69
C LYS A 135 5.25 22.82 -10.35
N ASP A 136 5.94 21.71 -10.12
CA ASP A 136 5.60 20.41 -10.73
C ASP A 136 4.81 19.51 -9.77
N ASN A 137 4.48 19.97 -8.55
CA ASN A 137 3.90 19.18 -7.47
C ASN A 137 4.70 17.89 -7.21
N LEU A 138 6.03 18.01 -7.16
CA LEU A 138 6.94 16.89 -7.01
C LEU A 138 7.48 16.83 -5.57
N LEU A 139 7.33 15.67 -4.94
CA LEU A 139 7.89 15.34 -3.64
C LEU A 139 8.91 14.19 -3.79
N VAL A 140 10.13 14.39 -3.34
CA VAL A 140 11.19 13.37 -3.37
C VAL A 140 11.46 12.90 -1.94
N VAL A 141 11.38 11.59 -1.72
CA VAL A 141 11.64 10.96 -0.43
C VAL A 141 12.82 9.99 -0.51
N LYS A 142 13.54 9.84 0.59
CA LYS A 142 14.67 8.92 0.72
C LYS A 142 14.19 7.51 1.06
N GLY A 143 14.45 6.56 0.18
CA GLY A 143 14.14 5.15 0.43
C GLY A 143 13.15 4.56 -0.57
N SER A 144 12.69 3.35 -0.28
CA SER A 144 11.75 2.63 -1.14
C SER A 144 10.31 2.92 -0.75
N VAL A 145 9.42 2.91 -1.72
CA VAL A 145 7.96 3.05 -1.51
C VAL A 145 7.23 1.80 -1.99
N PRO A 146 6.05 1.47 -1.44
CA PRO A 146 5.34 0.25 -1.81
C PRO A 146 4.69 0.35 -3.19
N GLY A 147 4.86 -0.67 -4.01
CA GLY A 147 4.20 -0.80 -5.31
C GLY A 147 5.15 -0.65 -6.50
N LYS A 148 4.57 -0.56 -7.69
CA LYS A 148 5.27 -0.31 -8.95
C LYS A 148 5.19 1.17 -9.32
N SER A 149 5.99 1.61 -10.29
CA SER A 149 5.88 2.95 -10.88
C SER A 149 4.45 3.23 -11.36
N GLY A 150 3.97 4.46 -11.14
CA GLY A 150 2.59 4.86 -11.42
C GLY A 150 1.56 4.39 -10.40
N ASN A 151 1.97 3.81 -9.27
CA ASN A 151 1.06 3.40 -8.22
C ASN A 151 0.59 4.59 -7.36
N LEU A 152 -0.67 4.54 -6.91
CA LEU A 152 -1.21 5.54 -6.01
C LEU A 152 -0.65 5.32 -4.60
N LEU A 153 -0.09 6.38 -4.02
CA LEU A 153 0.45 6.39 -2.67
C LEU A 153 -0.34 7.37 -1.79
N SER A 154 -0.41 7.07 -0.52
CA SER A 154 -0.96 7.94 0.51
C SER A 154 0.18 8.35 1.44
N ILE A 155 0.40 9.64 1.58
CA ILE A 155 1.46 10.25 2.39
C ILE A 155 0.81 10.90 3.61
N SER A 156 1.37 10.66 4.78
CA SER A 156 0.92 11.24 6.06
C SER A 156 2.10 11.51 6.98
#